data_4447d1b7d7ee2e1fdad7512f45d6a2ed
#
_entry.id   4447d1b7d7ee2e1fdad7512f45d6a2ed
#
_cell.length_a   1.000
_cell.length_b   1.000
_cell.length_c   1.000
_cell.angle_alpha   90.00
_cell.angle_beta   90.00
_cell.angle_gamma   90.00
#
_symmetry.space_group_name_H-M   'P 1'
#
loop_
_entity.id
_entity.type
_entity.pdbx_description
1 polymer ?
#
loop_
_entity_poly.entity_id
_entity_poly.type
_entity_poly.pdbx_seq_one_letter_code
_entity_poly.pdbx_strand_id
1 'polypeptide(L)'
;MYTVCPDCQKVHALTLEQLRSDRGVMRCTNCSSLFDVLEFISESKPTGIAKGEKPPQPLPWEPVKTAGRAYWHAGLIAGLLLLAAQIVYFEGYAFSQNPAYRPNLEKICANLGCRLPVYKNLDDFNVLQGSFALQPDHNYAFHAVITNQAEYPQAYPTIKLTLLDYNEKPFAHRVFYPRDYLPAANGTAVIAPDATTEISLTIAAPATKVGGYTFKLI
;
A
#
# COMPACT_ATOMS: atom_id res chain seq x y z
N MET A 1 -14.59 -71.74 -4.45
CA MET A 1 -14.49 -70.36 -3.98
C MET A 1 -13.98 -69.53 -5.13
N TYR A 2 -14.45 -68.32 -5.24
CA TYR A 2 -14.04 -67.37 -6.27
C TYR A 2 -13.63 -66.04 -5.63
N THR A 3 -12.71 -65.32 -6.28
CA THR A 3 -12.36 -63.96 -5.90
C THR A 3 -12.40 -63.05 -7.13
N VAL A 4 -12.56 -61.77 -6.92
CA VAL A 4 -12.62 -60.76 -7.98
C VAL A 4 -11.49 -59.78 -7.78
N CYS A 5 -10.69 -59.57 -8.82
CA CYS A 5 -9.65 -58.55 -8.77
C CYS A 5 -10.26 -57.15 -8.65
N PRO A 6 -9.87 -56.33 -7.69
CA PRO A 6 -10.44 -55.00 -7.51
C PRO A 6 -10.13 -54.05 -8.68
N ASP A 7 -9.00 -54.22 -9.38
CA ASP A 7 -8.57 -53.32 -10.44
C ASP A 7 -9.19 -53.62 -11.80
N CYS A 8 -9.23 -54.92 -12.19
CA CYS A 8 -9.72 -55.29 -13.52
C CYS A 8 -10.99 -56.13 -13.50
N GLN A 9 -11.55 -56.44 -12.31
CA GLN A 9 -12.79 -57.18 -12.09
C GLN A 9 -12.82 -58.61 -12.68
N LYS A 10 -11.64 -59.15 -12.99
CA LYS A 10 -11.55 -60.54 -13.46
C LYS A 10 -11.76 -61.50 -12.31
N VAL A 11 -12.62 -62.47 -12.55
CA VAL A 11 -12.95 -63.55 -11.58
C VAL A 11 -11.89 -64.65 -11.67
N HIS A 12 -11.34 -64.95 -10.52
CA HIS A 12 -10.38 -66.08 -10.37
C HIS A 12 -10.98 -67.18 -9.50
N ALA A 13 -10.81 -68.40 -9.90
CA ALA A 13 -11.17 -69.58 -9.08
C ALA A 13 -10.05 -69.85 -8.08
N LEU A 14 -10.40 -70.09 -6.82
CA LEU A 14 -9.47 -70.29 -5.71
C LEU A 14 -9.58 -71.76 -5.21
N THR A 15 -8.41 -72.34 -4.98
CA THR A 15 -8.29 -73.62 -4.25
C THR A 15 -7.83 -73.33 -2.80
N LEU A 16 -8.19 -74.27 -1.89
CA LEU A 16 -7.78 -74.15 -0.49
C LEU A 16 -6.27 -74.20 -0.30
N GLU A 17 -5.55 -74.82 -1.19
CA GLU A 17 -4.09 -74.89 -1.16
C GLU A 17 -3.45 -73.56 -1.49
N GLN A 18 -3.97 -72.79 -2.47
CA GLN A 18 -3.51 -71.50 -2.82
C GLN A 18 -3.72 -70.45 -1.71
N LEU A 19 -4.85 -70.59 -1.00
CA LEU A 19 -5.12 -69.74 0.16
C LEU A 19 -4.12 -69.96 1.32
N ARG A 20 -3.62 -71.17 1.49
CA ARG A 20 -2.64 -71.49 2.52
C ARG A 20 -1.22 -71.19 2.15
N SER A 21 -0.83 -71.33 0.86
CA SER A 21 0.55 -71.07 0.43
C SER A 21 0.92 -69.57 0.39
N ASP A 22 0.00 -68.77 -0.05
CA ASP A 22 0.27 -67.29 -0.32
C ASP A 22 -0.26 -66.33 0.74
N ARG A 23 -0.65 -66.88 1.92
CA ARG A 23 -1.16 -66.06 3.06
C ARG A 23 -2.31 -65.13 2.66
N GLY A 24 -3.11 -65.46 1.68
CA GLY A 24 -4.25 -64.71 1.21
C GLY A 24 -3.92 -63.59 0.21
N VAL A 25 -2.68 -63.41 -0.23
CA VAL A 25 -2.32 -62.42 -1.26
C VAL A 25 -2.13 -63.10 -2.61
N MET A 26 -2.83 -62.66 -3.64
CA MET A 26 -2.76 -63.17 -4.98
C MET A 26 -2.41 -62.11 -6.03
N ARG A 27 -1.66 -62.52 -7.06
CA ARG A 27 -1.38 -61.66 -8.20
C ARG A 27 -2.38 -61.96 -9.32
N CYS A 28 -3.06 -60.90 -9.79
CA CYS A 28 -4.00 -61.01 -10.89
C CYS A 28 -3.30 -61.44 -12.19
N THR A 29 -3.79 -62.46 -12.85
CA THR A 29 -3.24 -63.01 -14.14
C THR A 29 -3.55 -62.02 -15.31
N ASN A 30 -4.43 -61.04 -15.14
CA ASN A 30 -4.81 -60.10 -16.21
C ASN A 30 -4.11 -58.76 -16.10
N CYS A 31 -4.10 -58.12 -14.91
CA CYS A 31 -3.52 -56.81 -14.72
C CYS A 31 -2.24 -56.81 -13.87
N SER A 32 -1.81 -57.98 -13.38
CA SER A 32 -0.62 -58.20 -12.55
C SER A 32 -0.65 -57.46 -11.18
N SER A 33 -1.78 -56.91 -10.79
CA SER A 33 -1.98 -56.28 -9.49
C SER A 33 -1.98 -57.32 -8.38
N LEU A 34 -1.41 -56.96 -7.20
CA LEU A 34 -1.43 -57.75 -5.99
C LEU A 34 -2.61 -57.31 -5.13
N PHE A 35 -3.44 -58.26 -4.70
CA PHE A 35 -4.59 -57.95 -3.85
C PHE A 35 -4.84 -59.05 -2.82
N ASP A 36 -5.52 -58.72 -1.72
CA ASP A 36 -5.91 -59.67 -0.69
C ASP A 36 -7.17 -60.41 -1.14
N VAL A 37 -7.02 -61.71 -1.24
CA VAL A 37 -8.08 -62.61 -1.71
C VAL A 37 -9.20 -62.74 -0.68
N LEU A 38 -8.88 -62.60 0.61
CA LEU A 38 -9.84 -62.78 1.69
C LEU A 38 -10.89 -61.67 1.74
N GLU A 39 -10.54 -60.49 1.28
CA GLU A 39 -11.44 -59.34 1.22
C GLU A 39 -12.51 -59.48 0.11
N PHE A 40 -12.16 -60.20 -0.98
CA PHE A 40 -13.01 -60.31 -2.17
C PHE A 40 -13.46 -61.75 -2.44
N ILE A 41 -13.53 -62.61 -1.42
CA ILE A 41 -13.92 -64.01 -1.56
C ILE A 41 -15.45 -64.17 -1.69
N SER A 42 -15.89 -65.00 -2.59
CA SER A 42 -17.30 -65.35 -2.77
C SER A 42 -17.45 -66.83 -2.94
N GLU A 43 -18.46 -67.47 -2.34
CA GLU A 43 -18.75 -68.89 -2.46
C GLU A 43 -19.38 -69.25 -3.82
N SER A 44 -20.12 -68.31 -4.41
CA SER A 44 -20.74 -68.43 -5.72
C SER A 44 -20.00 -67.69 -6.79
N LYS A 45 -19.98 -68.18 -8.03
CA LYS A 45 -19.42 -67.48 -9.18
C LYS A 45 -20.24 -66.22 -9.41
N PRO A 46 -19.65 -65.02 -9.28
CA PRO A 46 -20.40 -63.77 -9.50
C PRO A 46 -20.81 -63.69 -10.96
N THR A 47 -22.08 -63.85 -11.21
CA THR A 47 -22.74 -63.70 -12.51
C THR A 47 -23.29 -62.25 -12.55
N GLY A 48 -22.48 -61.36 -13.05
CA GLY A 48 -22.94 -59.99 -13.33
C GLY A 48 -22.05 -58.92 -12.79
N ILE A 49 -21.68 -58.01 -13.66
CA ILE A 49 -21.03 -56.73 -13.33
C ILE A 49 -21.99 -55.96 -12.45
N ALA A 50 -21.72 -55.84 -11.16
CA ALA A 50 -22.42 -54.90 -10.29
C ALA A 50 -22.04 -53.47 -10.73
N LYS A 51 -22.80 -52.93 -11.69
CA LYS A 51 -22.83 -51.48 -11.94
C LYS A 51 -23.43 -50.84 -10.71
N GLY A 52 -22.62 -50.11 -9.94
CA GLY A 52 -23.21 -49.19 -8.99
C GLY A 52 -22.68 -49.22 -7.55
N GLU A 53 -21.40 -49.47 -7.35
CA GLU A 53 -20.82 -49.06 -6.07
C GLU A 53 -20.63 -47.55 -6.12
N LYS A 54 -21.40 -46.82 -5.29
CA LYS A 54 -21.20 -45.40 -5.09
C LYS A 54 -19.73 -45.19 -4.77
N PRO A 55 -19.07 -44.19 -5.39
CA PRO A 55 -17.71 -43.87 -5.02
C PRO A 55 -17.65 -43.70 -3.49
N PRO A 56 -16.63 -44.26 -2.85
CA PRO A 56 -16.49 -44.18 -1.39
C PRO A 56 -16.64 -42.71 -0.94
N GLN A 57 -17.53 -42.48 0.03
CA GLN A 57 -17.69 -41.15 0.56
C GLN A 57 -16.35 -40.70 1.17
N PRO A 58 -15.84 -39.49 0.86
CA PRO A 58 -14.57 -39.03 1.40
C PRO A 58 -14.66 -39.05 2.92
N LEU A 59 -13.67 -39.65 3.55
CA LEU A 59 -13.57 -39.71 5.00
C LEU A 59 -13.44 -38.29 5.56
N PRO A 60 -13.95 -37.99 6.79
CA PRO A 60 -13.94 -36.65 7.36
C PRO A 60 -12.56 -36.00 7.46
N TRP A 61 -11.49 -36.79 7.39
CA TRP A 61 -10.09 -36.32 7.41
C TRP A 61 -9.39 -36.35 6.04
N GLU A 62 -10.07 -36.78 4.98
CA GLU A 62 -9.51 -36.68 3.63
C GLU A 62 -9.55 -35.21 3.18
N PRO A 63 -8.41 -34.63 2.77
CA PRO A 63 -8.40 -33.28 2.25
C PRO A 63 -9.24 -33.22 0.97
N VAL A 64 -10.41 -32.62 1.08
CA VAL A 64 -11.26 -32.35 -0.08
C VAL A 64 -10.42 -31.54 -1.05
N LYS A 65 -10.20 -32.06 -2.25
CA LYS A 65 -9.53 -31.35 -3.34
C LYS A 65 -10.40 -30.12 -3.69
N THR A 66 -10.16 -29.04 -2.98
CA THR A 66 -10.90 -27.80 -3.21
C THR A 66 -10.49 -27.25 -4.56
N ALA A 67 -11.43 -27.18 -5.48
CA ALA A 67 -11.30 -26.45 -6.75
C ALA A 67 -11.03 -24.93 -6.54
N GLY A 68 -10.87 -24.50 -5.28
CA GLY A 68 -10.81 -23.11 -4.86
C GLY A 68 -9.41 -22.49 -4.77
N ARG A 69 -8.33 -23.22 -5.01
CA ARG A 69 -6.98 -22.64 -4.87
C ARG A 69 -6.76 -21.43 -5.78
N ALA A 70 -7.29 -21.48 -7.01
CA ALA A 70 -7.20 -20.35 -7.94
C ALA A 70 -7.99 -19.13 -7.45
N TYR A 71 -9.17 -19.33 -6.88
CA TYR A 71 -9.98 -18.23 -6.30
C TYR A 71 -9.32 -17.62 -5.07
N TRP A 72 -8.63 -18.40 -4.26
CA TRP A 72 -7.86 -17.90 -3.12
C TRP A 72 -6.70 -16.99 -3.58
N HIS A 73 -5.95 -17.40 -4.60
CA HIS A 73 -4.90 -16.54 -5.17
C HIS A 73 -5.48 -15.29 -5.81
N ALA A 74 -6.58 -15.40 -6.54
CA ALA A 74 -7.26 -14.23 -7.11
C ALA A 74 -7.75 -13.27 -6.01
N GLY A 75 -8.35 -13.79 -4.94
CA GLY A 75 -8.77 -12.98 -3.79
C GLY A 75 -7.59 -12.31 -3.08
N LEU A 76 -6.48 -13.01 -2.90
CA LEU A 76 -5.26 -12.45 -2.30
C LEU A 76 -4.67 -11.33 -3.17
N ILE A 77 -4.58 -11.54 -4.48
CA ILE A 77 -4.10 -10.51 -5.42
C ILE A 77 -5.02 -9.30 -5.40
N ALA A 78 -6.34 -9.50 -5.45
CA ALA A 78 -7.31 -8.41 -5.37
C ALA A 78 -7.20 -7.65 -4.04
N GLY A 79 -7.03 -8.35 -2.92
CA GLY A 79 -6.79 -7.75 -1.61
C GLY A 79 -5.51 -6.92 -1.55
N LEU A 80 -4.41 -7.42 -2.11
CA LEU A 80 -3.14 -6.68 -2.18
C LEU A 80 -3.25 -5.44 -3.06
N LEU A 81 -3.93 -5.53 -4.19
CA LEU A 81 -4.16 -4.37 -5.06
C LEU A 81 -5.03 -3.32 -4.37
N LEU A 82 -6.08 -3.75 -3.65
CA LEU A 82 -6.92 -2.84 -2.86
C LEU A 82 -6.11 -2.16 -1.75
N LEU A 83 -5.28 -2.92 -1.03
CA LEU A 83 -4.41 -2.38 0.01
C LEU A 83 -3.41 -1.37 -0.58
N ALA A 84 -2.79 -1.68 -1.71
CA ALA A 84 -1.88 -0.76 -2.40
C ALA A 84 -2.60 0.53 -2.82
N ALA A 85 -3.81 0.42 -3.36
CA ALA A 85 -4.64 1.57 -3.71
C ALA A 85 -5.00 2.42 -2.48
N GLN A 86 -5.30 1.79 -1.34
CA GLN A 86 -5.55 2.50 -0.08
C GLN A 86 -4.31 3.24 0.41
N ILE A 87 -3.13 2.60 0.40
CA ILE A 87 -1.87 3.25 0.78
C ILE A 87 -1.60 4.47 -0.10
N VAL A 88 -1.75 4.34 -1.42
CA VAL A 88 -1.56 5.46 -2.35
C VAL A 88 -2.58 6.58 -2.09
N TYR A 89 -3.82 6.24 -1.78
CA TYR A 89 -4.87 7.23 -1.52
C TYR A 89 -4.64 8.00 -0.21
N PHE A 90 -4.27 7.32 0.88
CA PHE A 90 -4.10 7.97 2.19
C PHE A 90 -2.71 8.55 2.40
N GLU A 91 -1.67 7.86 1.96
CA GLU A 91 -0.26 8.24 2.20
C GLU A 91 0.42 8.86 0.98
N GLY A 92 -0.25 8.88 -0.18
CA GLY A 92 0.34 9.34 -1.44
C GLY A 92 0.88 10.76 -1.36
N TYR A 93 0.21 11.65 -0.59
CA TYR A 93 0.72 13.00 -0.33
C TYR A 93 2.05 12.97 0.44
N ALA A 94 2.12 12.22 1.55
CA ALA A 94 3.32 12.10 2.36
C ALA A 94 4.49 11.51 1.56
N PHE A 95 4.24 10.48 0.74
CA PHE A 95 5.25 9.93 -0.16
C PHE A 95 5.73 10.93 -1.21
N SER A 96 4.83 11.77 -1.74
CA SER A 96 5.18 12.81 -2.72
C SER A 96 6.03 13.94 -2.14
N GLN A 97 5.96 14.14 -0.82
CA GLN A 97 6.75 15.13 -0.10
C GLN A 97 8.11 14.59 0.39
N ASN A 98 8.36 13.29 0.25
CA ASN A 98 9.64 12.72 0.66
C ASN A 98 10.65 12.77 -0.50
N PRO A 99 11.80 13.45 -0.34
CA PRO A 99 12.80 13.60 -1.40
C PRO A 99 13.35 12.27 -1.91
N ALA A 100 13.41 11.23 -1.06
CA ALA A 100 13.92 9.92 -1.46
C ALA A 100 13.01 9.18 -2.46
N TYR A 101 11.70 9.38 -2.37
CA TYR A 101 10.72 8.70 -3.24
C TYR A 101 10.28 9.55 -4.42
N ARG A 102 10.39 10.88 -4.32
CA ARG A 102 9.92 11.84 -5.32
C ARG A 102 10.46 11.58 -6.74
N PRO A 103 11.77 11.32 -6.97
CA PRO A 103 12.28 11.08 -8.33
C PRO A 103 11.64 9.88 -9.02
N ASN A 104 11.34 8.82 -8.26
CA ASN A 104 10.69 7.63 -8.79
C ASN A 104 9.21 7.89 -9.09
N LEU A 105 8.54 8.64 -8.22
CA LEU A 105 7.15 9.05 -8.43
C LEU A 105 6.99 9.97 -9.64
N GLU A 106 7.92 10.90 -9.88
CA GLU A 106 7.93 11.76 -11.06
C GLU A 106 8.05 10.95 -12.36
N LYS A 107 8.93 9.94 -12.38
CA LYS A 107 9.05 9.01 -13.53
C LYS A 107 7.77 8.22 -13.76
N ILE A 108 7.14 7.72 -12.70
CA ILE A 108 5.87 7.00 -12.78
C ILE A 108 4.76 7.92 -13.28
N CYS A 109 4.66 9.13 -12.73
CA CYS A 109 3.65 10.11 -13.12
C CYS A 109 3.85 10.60 -14.57
N ALA A 110 5.09 10.74 -15.03
CA ALA A 110 5.38 11.08 -16.42
C ALA A 110 4.84 10.03 -17.41
N ASN A 111 4.91 8.75 -17.05
CA ASN A 111 4.39 7.66 -17.87
C ASN A 111 2.85 7.52 -17.79
N LEU A 112 2.26 7.81 -16.64
CA LEU A 112 0.82 7.67 -16.40
C LEU A 112 0.03 8.95 -16.68
N GLY A 113 0.70 10.08 -16.99
CA GLY A 113 0.07 11.37 -17.21
C GLY A 113 -0.49 12.02 -15.92
N CYS A 114 -0.06 11.59 -14.75
CA CYS A 114 -0.44 12.23 -13.48
C CYS A 114 0.47 13.42 -13.16
N ARG A 115 0.03 14.27 -12.21
CA ARG A 115 0.82 15.39 -11.69
C ARG A 115 1.01 15.23 -10.21
N LEU A 116 2.24 15.28 -9.75
CA LEU A 116 2.54 15.30 -8.32
C LEU A 116 2.18 16.67 -7.72
N PRO A 117 1.74 16.72 -6.47
CA PRO A 117 1.59 17.97 -5.74
C PRO A 117 2.94 18.68 -5.62
N VAL A 118 2.86 20.01 -5.51
CA VAL A 118 4.07 20.84 -5.32
C VAL A 118 4.77 20.42 -4.02
N TYR A 119 6.09 20.34 -4.09
CA TYR A 119 6.92 20.02 -2.92
C TYR A 119 6.80 21.11 -1.87
N LYS A 120 6.65 20.74 -0.62
CA LYS A 120 6.56 21.67 0.51
C LYS A 120 7.25 21.04 1.72
N ASN A 121 8.46 21.47 1.97
CA ASN A 121 9.20 21.14 3.19
C ASN A 121 9.74 22.43 3.81
N LEU A 122 9.23 22.79 4.96
CA LEU A 122 9.60 24.04 5.63
C LEU A 122 11.03 24.02 6.17
N ASP A 123 11.57 22.84 6.45
CA ASP A 123 12.92 22.67 6.98
C ASP A 123 14.00 23.01 5.93
N ASP A 124 13.64 22.96 4.64
CA ASP A 124 14.54 23.30 3.53
C ASP A 124 14.51 24.80 3.20
N PHE A 125 13.76 25.61 3.92
CA PHE A 125 13.84 27.06 3.79
C PHE A 125 14.83 27.66 4.77
N ASN A 126 15.76 28.42 4.24
CA ASN A 126 16.66 29.24 5.06
C ASN A 126 16.23 30.71 5.02
N VAL A 127 16.08 31.32 6.18
CA VAL A 127 15.80 32.73 6.32
C VAL A 127 17.13 33.48 6.41
N LEU A 128 17.45 34.22 5.37
CA LEU A 128 18.71 35.01 5.31
C LEU A 128 18.60 36.33 6.06
N GLN A 129 17.46 36.99 5.95
CA GLN A 129 17.24 38.28 6.53
C GLN A 129 15.76 38.49 6.88
N GLY A 130 15.48 39.20 7.97
CA GLY A 130 14.15 39.68 8.32
C GLY A 130 14.27 41.10 8.88
N SER A 131 13.41 41.98 8.44
CA SER A 131 13.32 43.33 8.95
C SER A 131 11.87 43.75 9.17
N PHE A 132 11.64 44.60 10.15
CA PHE A 132 10.34 45.14 10.49
C PHE A 132 10.53 46.61 10.87
N ALA A 133 10.03 47.52 10.07
CA ALA A 133 10.26 48.94 10.23
C ALA A 133 8.98 49.75 10.11
N LEU A 134 8.85 50.80 10.91
CA LEU A 134 7.81 51.81 10.80
C LEU A 134 8.06 52.65 9.55
N GLN A 135 7.04 52.82 8.72
CA GLN A 135 7.07 53.64 7.53
C GLN A 135 6.54 55.08 7.81
N PRO A 136 6.84 56.06 6.94
CA PRO A 136 6.34 57.41 7.10
C PRO A 136 4.81 57.55 7.10
N ASP A 137 4.11 56.59 6.51
CA ASP A 137 2.65 56.52 6.45
C ASP A 137 2.01 55.93 7.71
N HIS A 138 2.78 55.74 8.78
CA HIS A 138 2.40 55.10 10.04
C HIS A 138 2.05 53.62 9.92
N ASN A 139 2.34 52.98 8.81
CA ASN A 139 2.24 51.52 8.67
C ASN A 139 3.59 50.86 8.98
N TYR A 140 3.58 49.58 9.27
CA TYR A 140 4.80 48.78 9.41
C TYR A 140 5.05 47.98 8.14
N ALA A 141 6.28 48.04 7.65
CA ALA A 141 6.75 47.15 6.60
C ALA A 141 7.53 45.96 7.20
N PHE A 142 7.14 44.79 6.83
CA PHE A 142 7.87 43.57 7.10
C PHE A 142 8.52 43.08 5.80
N HIS A 143 9.82 42.86 5.82
CA HIS A 143 10.57 42.24 4.73
C HIS A 143 11.27 41.01 5.23
N ALA A 144 11.22 39.94 4.45
CA ALA A 144 11.97 38.74 4.72
C ALA A 144 12.60 38.20 3.41
N VAL A 145 13.83 37.78 3.51
CA VAL A 145 14.57 37.16 2.42
C VAL A 145 14.73 35.69 2.77
N ILE A 146 14.16 34.83 1.95
CA ILE A 146 14.20 33.40 2.14
C ILE A 146 14.83 32.71 0.94
N THR A 147 15.54 31.62 1.18
CA THR A 147 16.14 30.74 0.15
C THR A 147 15.56 29.35 0.23
N ASN A 148 15.21 28.77 -0.90
CA ASN A 148 14.85 27.38 -1.02
C ASN A 148 16.13 26.54 -1.16
N GLN A 149 16.47 25.74 -0.16
CA GLN A 149 17.64 24.86 -0.16
C GLN A 149 17.30 23.42 -0.63
N ALA A 150 16.03 23.17 -1.00
CA ALA A 150 15.64 21.86 -1.55
C ALA A 150 16.09 21.71 -3.00
N GLU A 151 16.29 20.47 -3.43
CA GLU A 151 16.54 20.10 -4.82
C GLU A 151 15.31 20.27 -5.73
N TYR A 152 14.15 20.58 -5.16
CA TYR A 152 12.85 20.69 -5.85
C TYR A 152 12.25 22.08 -5.72
N PRO A 153 11.50 22.54 -6.76
CA PRO A 153 10.71 23.75 -6.64
C PRO A 153 9.69 23.63 -5.50
N GLN A 154 9.68 24.59 -4.60
CA GLN A 154 8.77 24.61 -3.45
C GLN A 154 7.68 25.68 -3.56
N ALA A 155 6.51 25.36 -3.02
CA ALA A 155 5.46 26.36 -2.85
C ALA A 155 5.92 27.45 -1.87
N TYR A 156 5.45 28.67 -2.10
CA TYR A 156 5.68 29.77 -1.15
C TYR A 156 5.11 29.44 0.23
N PRO A 157 5.88 29.66 1.32
CA PRO A 157 5.46 29.31 2.67
C PRO A 157 4.41 30.28 3.21
N THR A 158 3.57 29.81 4.11
CA THR A 158 2.73 30.69 4.92
C THR A 158 3.55 31.31 6.04
N ILE A 159 3.37 32.60 6.34
CA ILE A 159 4.16 33.31 7.32
C ILE A 159 3.27 33.65 8.51
N LYS A 160 3.66 33.23 9.69
CA LYS A 160 3.07 33.68 10.96
C LYS A 160 3.96 34.74 11.56
N LEU A 161 3.49 35.96 11.55
CA LEU A 161 4.16 37.09 12.20
C LEU A 161 3.52 37.32 13.57
N THR A 162 4.35 37.48 14.60
CA THR A 162 3.94 37.77 15.97
C THR A 162 4.63 39.07 16.43
N LEU A 163 3.85 40.02 16.92
CA LEU A 163 4.33 41.28 17.46
C LEU A 163 4.50 41.18 18.96
N LEU A 164 5.59 41.73 19.45
CA LEU A 164 5.96 41.72 20.87
C LEU A 164 5.92 43.16 21.41
N ASP A 165 5.55 43.31 22.67
CA ASP A 165 5.69 44.54 23.42
C ASP A 165 7.15 44.75 23.87
N TYR A 166 7.42 45.85 24.59
CA TYR A 166 8.76 46.14 25.15
C TYR A 166 9.20 45.16 26.25
N ASN A 167 8.29 44.33 26.76
CA ASN A 167 8.58 43.28 27.74
C ASN A 167 8.70 41.89 27.04
N GLU A 168 8.84 41.87 25.72
CA GLU A 168 8.93 40.66 24.91
C GLU A 168 7.69 39.75 24.98
N LYS A 169 6.55 40.28 25.46
CA LYS A 169 5.29 39.51 25.49
C LYS A 169 4.57 39.65 24.17
N PRO A 170 4.09 38.52 23.60
CA PRO A 170 3.30 38.57 22.38
C PRO A 170 1.93 39.20 22.67
N PHE A 171 1.55 40.24 21.92
CA PHE A 171 0.26 40.90 22.05
C PHE A 171 -0.62 40.78 20.79
N ALA A 172 -0.02 40.53 19.63
CA ALA A 172 -0.74 40.32 18.38
C ALA A 172 -0.02 39.32 17.49
N HIS A 173 -0.76 38.53 16.74
CA HIS A 173 -0.20 37.69 15.69
C HIS A 173 -1.12 37.69 14.46
N ARG A 174 -0.52 37.51 13.29
CA ARG A 174 -1.25 37.36 12.03
C ARG A 174 -0.59 36.34 11.14
N VAL A 175 -1.41 35.57 10.43
CA VAL A 175 -0.98 34.62 9.45
C VAL A 175 -1.18 35.21 8.06
N PHE A 176 -0.14 35.21 7.26
CA PHE A 176 -0.11 35.69 5.88
C PHE A 176 0.06 34.49 4.95
N TYR A 177 -0.88 34.30 4.08
CA TYR A 177 -0.83 33.26 3.05
C TYR A 177 -0.07 33.80 1.82
N PRO A 178 0.43 32.92 0.92
CA PRO A 178 1.10 33.38 -0.30
C PRO A 178 0.31 34.41 -1.11
N ARG A 179 -1.00 34.31 -1.15
CA ARG A 179 -1.88 35.26 -1.83
C ARG A 179 -1.86 36.69 -1.24
N ASP A 180 -1.42 36.82 0.02
CA ASP A 180 -1.42 38.11 0.72
C ASP A 180 -0.16 38.94 0.42
N TYR A 181 0.91 38.28 -0.07
CA TYR A 181 2.20 38.91 -0.36
C TYR A 181 2.71 38.68 -1.79
N LEU A 182 2.09 37.78 -2.54
CA LEU A 182 2.41 37.60 -3.95
C LEU A 182 1.47 38.44 -4.82
N PRO A 183 1.94 38.96 -5.97
CA PRO A 183 1.06 39.56 -6.97
C PRO A 183 -0.01 38.55 -7.43
N ALA A 184 -1.24 39.01 -7.65
CA ALA A 184 -2.39 38.19 -8.00
C ALA A 184 -2.16 37.25 -9.21
N ALA A 185 -1.27 37.61 -10.12
CA ALA A 185 -0.88 36.80 -11.27
C ALA A 185 -0.04 35.56 -10.93
N ASN A 186 0.52 35.48 -9.74
CA ASN A 186 1.51 34.45 -9.33
C ASN A 186 0.98 33.49 -8.26
N GLY A 187 -0.33 33.30 -8.13
CA GLY A 187 -0.94 32.45 -7.10
C GLY A 187 -0.51 30.99 -7.08
N THR A 188 0.14 30.51 -8.15
CA THR A 188 0.74 29.16 -8.27
C THR A 188 2.26 29.23 -8.41
N ALA A 189 2.87 30.39 -8.13
CA ALA A 189 4.32 30.54 -8.21
C ALA A 189 5.03 29.60 -7.24
N VAL A 190 6.17 29.09 -7.68
CA VAL A 190 7.06 28.24 -6.88
C VAL A 190 8.44 28.91 -6.80
N ILE A 191 9.15 28.65 -5.72
CA ILE A 191 10.54 29.08 -5.55
C ILE A 191 11.41 27.96 -6.10
N ALA A 192 12.20 28.27 -7.13
CA ALA A 192 13.10 27.28 -7.75
C ALA A 192 14.15 26.77 -6.73
N PRO A 193 14.78 25.62 -6.98
CA PRO A 193 15.91 25.16 -6.19
C PRO A 193 17.01 26.23 -6.11
N ASP A 194 17.61 26.38 -4.93
CA ASP A 194 18.67 27.36 -4.62
C ASP A 194 18.31 28.83 -4.92
N ALA A 195 17.03 29.10 -5.22
CA ALA A 195 16.59 30.46 -5.49
C ALA A 195 16.25 31.21 -4.20
N THR A 196 16.65 32.45 -4.19
CA THR A 196 16.34 33.42 -3.11
C THR A 196 15.17 34.29 -3.54
N THR A 197 14.24 34.52 -2.64
CA THR A 197 13.09 35.39 -2.88
C THR A 197 12.89 36.37 -1.73
N GLU A 198 12.44 37.55 -2.09
CA GLU A 198 12.06 38.61 -1.11
C GLU A 198 10.54 38.59 -0.93
N ILE A 199 10.13 38.67 0.32
CA ILE A 199 8.74 38.80 0.73
C ILE A 199 8.57 40.17 1.41
N SER A 200 7.60 40.93 0.94
CA SER A 200 7.26 42.25 1.48
C SER A 200 5.79 42.29 1.88
N LEU A 201 5.52 42.75 3.09
CA LEU A 201 4.18 42.91 3.66
C LEU A 201 4.02 44.24 4.32
N THR A 202 2.91 44.89 4.07
CA THR A 202 2.53 46.15 4.78
C THR A 202 1.44 45.83 5.80
N ILE A 203 1.64 46.28 7.02
CA ILE A 203 0.80 45.97 8.17
C ILE A 203 0.37 47.31 8.81
N ALA A 204 -0.94 47.46 9.01
CA ALA A 204 -1.45 48.64 9.71
C ALA A 204 -0.91 48.70 11.14
N ALA A 205 -0.63 49.91 11.62
CA ALA A 205 -0.11 50.12 12.97
C ALA A 205 -1.09 49.56 14.01
N PRO A 206 -0.64 48.70 14.92
CA PRO A 206 -1.45 48.24 16.04
C PRO A 206 -1.63 49.36 17.08
N ALA A 207 -2.66 49.25 17.92
CA ALA A 207 -2.91 50.22 18.99
C ALA A 207 -1.80 50.23 20.07
N THR A 208 -1.13 49.09 20.25
CA THR A 208 -0.02 48.92 21.21
C THR A 208 1.31 49.20 20.51
N LYS A 209 2.22 49.90 21.19
CA LYS A 209 3.56 50.12 20.66
C LYS A 209 4.31 48.80 20.50
N VAL A 210 4.90 48.62 19.32
CA VAL A 210 5.70 47.42 18.99
C VAL A 210 7.10 47.55 19.53
N GLY A 211 7.52 46.68 20.43
CA GLY A 211 8.87 46.56 20.96
C GLY A 211 9.76 45.59 20.17
N GLY A 212 9.14 44.60 19.54
CA GLY A 212 9.84 43.58 18.74
C GLY A 212 8.89 42.76 17.89
N TYR A 213 9.46 41.85 17.10
CA TYR A 213 8.69 40.92 16.29
C TYR A 213 9.39 39.59 16.22
N THR A 214 8.61 38.55 16.00
CA THR A 214 9.09 37.21 15.61
C THR A 214 8.26 36.71 14.44
N PHE A 215 8.86 35.93 13.54
CA PHE A 215 8.12 35.32 12.49
C PHE A 215 8.52 33.84 12.33
N LYS A 216 7.60 33.05 11.83
CA LYS A 216 7.78 31.62 11.60
C LYS A 216 7.14 31.26 10.26
N LEU A 217 7.83 30.44 9.48
CA LEU A 217 7.27 29.78 8.30
C LEU A 217 6.41 28.58 8.76
N ILE A 218 5.22 28.41 8.15
CA ILE A 218 4.26 27.34 8.50
C ILE A 218 3.61 26.76 7.25
#